data_cf53fde23f5cbaaeda62a1bb99edb88d
#
_entry.id   cf53fde23f5cbaaeda62a1bb99edb88d
#
_cell.length_a   1.000
_cell.length_b   1.000
_cell.length_c   1.000
_cell.angle_alpha   90.00
_cell.angle_beta   90.00
_cell.angle_gamma   90.00
#
_symmetry.space_group_name_H-M   'P 1'
#
loop_
_entity.id
_entity.type
_entity.pdbx_description
1 polymer ?
#
loop_
_entity_poly.entity_id
_entity_poly.type
_entity_poly.pdbx_seq_one_letter_code
_entity_poly.pdbx_strand_id
1 'polypeptide(L)'
;ITMAATAKAKAAEKLTTLTKGAVQSVTALPALKEWIASQGIAIDGLAKADVADLLAGDTLTPRVAKVLEVRQEAGKASAAKFDVMAAQAGPDGRLRNMYQYHGAATGRWAGRAVQTHNLPRDMPPAEDVEKILDLVRRGEHDALDMIFGSPLTAISRCLRSFFVAPPGKLLVSGDFANVEGRGQAWFAGEQWKLDAFAAADNKTGPGLYELA
;
A
#
# COMPACT_ATOMS: atom_id res chain seq x y z
N ILE A 1 -9.23 -5.76 -11.61
CA ILE A 1 -8.18 -6.75 -11.92
C ILE A 1 -7.60 -6.46 -13.29
N THR A 2 -8.40 -6.46 -14.35
CA THR A 2 -7.95 -6.20 -15.73
C THR A 2 -7.11 -4.92 -15.83
N MET A 3 -7.57 -3.81 -15.24
CA MET A 3 -6.85 -2.54 -15.22
C MET A 3 -5.47 -2.66 -14.55
N ALA A 4 -5.37 -3.34 -13.40
CA ALA A 4 -4.10 -3.55 -12.72
C ALA A 4 -3.15 -4.45 -13.53
N ALA A 5 -3.69 -5.48 -14.21
CA ALA A 5 -2.90 -6.32 -15.11
C ALA A 5 -2.37 -5.54 -16.31
N THR A 6 -3.21 -4.71 -16.93
CA THR A 6 -2.80 -3.80 -18.02
C THR A 6 -1.71 -2.83 -17.57
N ALA A 7 -1.85 -2.24 -16.40
CA ALA A 7 -0.85 -1.31 -15.84
C ALA A 7 0.48 -2.02 -15.56
N LYS A 8 0.46 -3.24 -15.03
CA LYS A 8 1.67 -4.06 -14.84
C LYS A 8 2.35 -4.41 -16.19
N ALA A 9 1.56 -4.78 -17.19
CA ALA A 9 2.08 -5.09 -18.53
C ALA A 9 2.73 -3.86 -19.17
N LYS A 10 2.06 -2.70 -19.14
CA LYS A 10 2.63 -1.43 -19.65
C LYS A 10 3.91 -1.03 -18.89
N ALA A 11 3.97 -1.25 -17.57
CA ALA A 11 5.17 -0.99 -16.78
C ALA A 11 6.34 -1.91 -17.19
N ALA A 12 6.07 -3.19 -17.45
CA ALA A 12 7.08 -4.14 -17.92
C ALA A 12 7.58 -3.78 -19.32
N GLU A 13 6.70 -3.39 -20.25
CA GLU A 13 7.04 -2.92 -21.59
C GLU A 13 7.92 -1.65 -21.54
N LYS A 14 7.52 -0.67 -20.72
CA LYS A 14 8.29 0.56 -20.48
C LYS A 14 9.69 0.26 -19.93
N LEU A 15 9.77 -0.69 -18.97
CA LEU A 15 11.05 -1.13 -18.41
C LEU A 15 11.94 -1.76 -19.50
N THR A 16 11.37 -2.67 -20.31
CA THR A 16 12.07 -3.31 -21.42
C THR A 16 12.60 -2.30 -22.44
N THR A 17 11.80 -1.31 -22.80
CA THR A 17 12.19 -0.23 -23.70
C THR A 17 13.30 0.63 -23.10
N LEU A 18 13.16 1.06 -21.85
CA LEU A 18 14.16 1.87 -21.16
C LEU A 18 15.50 1.15 -21.00
N THR A 19 15.50 -0.15 -20.81
CA THR A 19 16.71 -0.97 -20.64
C THR A 19 17.23 -1.57 -21.96
N LYS A 20 16.59 -1.27 -23.10
CA LYS A 20 16.89 -1.85 -24.42
C LYS A 20 16.88 -3.39 -24.41
N GLY A 21 15.89 -3.97 -23.71
CA GLY A 21 15.70 -5.42 -23.63
C GLY A 21 16.50 -6.11 -22.52
N ALA A 22 17.39 -5.41 -21.81
CA ALA A 22 18.22 -6.03 -20.76
C ALA A 22 17.38 -6.49 -19.54
N VAL A 23 16.27 -5.81 -19.25
CA VAL A 23 15.38 -6.16 -18.15
C VAL A 23 13.97 -6.33 -18.69
N GLN A 24 13.45 -7.55 -18.66
CA GLN A 24 12.12 -7.90 -19.20
C GLN A 24 11.02 -7.96 -18.15
N SER A 25 11.37 -7.97 -16.87
CA SER A 25 10.40 -8.05 -15.79
C SER A 25 10.80 -7.17 -14.60
N VAL A 26 9.84 -6.52 -14.01
CA VAL A 26 10.02 -5.70 -12.79
C VAL A 26 10.48 -6.51 -11.57
N THR A 27 10.32 -7.82 -11.61
CA THR A 27 10.74 -8.75 -10.56
C THR A 27 12.12 -9.36 -10.81
N ALA A 28 12.72 -9.14 -11.98
CA ALA A 28 14.05 -9.65 -12.34
C ALA A 28 15.16 -8.80 -11.68
N LEU A 29 15.28 -8.90 -10.35
CA LEU A 29 16.24 -8.10 -9.56
C LEU A 29 17.69 -8.28 -9.97
N PRO A 30 18.20 -9.51 -10.26
CA PRO A 30 19.58 -9.68 -10.72
C PRO A 30 19.86 -8.93 -12.02
N ALA A 31 19.00 -9.09 -13.03
CA ALA A 31 19.16 -8.40 -14.32
C ALA A 31 19.09 -6.88 -14.18
N LEU A 32 18.24 -6.38 -13.27
CA LEU A 32 18.16 -4.95 -13.00
C LEU A 32 19.43 -4.41 -12.33
N LYS A 33 19.97 -5.14 -11.35
CA LYS A 33 21.26 -4.78 -10.70
C LYS A 33 22.39 -4.73 -11.72
N GLU A 34 22.50 -5.77 -12.54
CA GLU A 34 23.52 -5.84 -13.58
C GLU A 34 23.39 -4.70 -14.59
N TRP A 35 22.16 -4.39 -15.00
CA TRP A 35 21.92 -3.27 -15.90
C TRP A 35 22.30 -1.93 -15.27
N ILE A 36 21.96 -1.67 -13.99
CA ILE A 36 22.33 -0.44 -13.30
C ILE A 36 23.86 -0.34 -13.15
N ALA A 37 24.52 -1.42 -12.80
CA ALA A 37 25.99 -1.48 -12.75
C ALA A 37 26.61 -1.17 -14.12
N SER A 38 26.04 -1.64 -15.22
CA SER A 38 26.48 -1.31 -16.58
C SER A 38 26.33 0.17 -16.94
N GLN A 39 25.52 0.92 -16.21
CA GLN A 39 25.41 2.39 -16.33
C GLN A 39 26.41 3.14 -15.44
N GLY A 40 27.35 2.43 -14.79
CA GLY A 40 28.38 3.02 -13.93
C GLY A 40 27.91 3.35 -12.50
N ILE A 41 26.76 2.82 -12.08
CA ILE A 41 26.18 3.11 -10.75
C ILE A 41 26.32 1.86 -9.88
N ALA A 42 27.07 1.98 -8.78
CA ALA A 42 27.17 0.92 -7.77
C ALA A 42 25.95 0.97 -6.85
N ILE A 43 25.31 -0.20 -6.66
CA ILE A 43 24.17 -0.36 -5.75
C ILE A 43 24.34 -1.61 -4.89
N ASP A 44 24.13 -1.47 -3.59
CA ASP A 44 24.18 -2.60 -2.65
C ASP A 44 22.85 -3.38 -2.65
N GLY A 45 21.75 -2.65 -2.69
CA GLY A 45 20.40 -3.19 -2.63
C GLY A 45 19.42 -2.52 -3.59
N LEU A 46 18.25 -3.14 -3.71
CA LEU A 46 17.07 -2.60 -4.40
C LEU A 46 15.85 -2.66 -3.48
N ALA A 47 16.07 -2.62 -2.16
CA ALA A 47 14.97 -2.47 -1.23
C ALA A 47 14.31 -1.09 -1.38
N LYS A 48 13.10 -0.93 -0.83
CA LYS A 48 12.34 0.32 -1.01
C LYS A 48 13.10 1.54 -0.49
N ALA A 49 13.83 1.40 0.62
CA ALA A 49 14.64 2.47 1.19
C ALA A 49 15.81 2.83 0.25
N ASP A 50 16.57 1.82 -0.20
CA ASP A 50 17.72 2.01 -1.09
C ASP A 50 17.33 2.76 -2.37
N VAL A 51 16.19 2.38 -2.98
CA VAL A 51 15.67 3.04 -4.18
C VAL A 51 15.21 4.46 -3.90
N ALA A 52 14.61 4.72 -2.73
CA ALA A 52 14.19 6.07 -2.36
C ALA A 52 15.40 6.99 -2.15
N ASP A 53 16.45 6.51 -1.48
CA ASP A 53 17.68 7.25 -1.25
C ASP A 53 18.42 7.56 -2.57
N LEU A 54 18.48 6.57 -3.47
CA LEU A 54 19.04 6.77 -4.81
C LEU A 54 18.29 7.82 -5.61
N LEU A 55 16.94 7.80 -5.59
CA LEU A 55 16.10 8.76 -6.30
C LEU A 55 16.15 10.17 -5.69
N ALA A 56 16.45 10.30 -4.40
CA ALA A 56 16.62 11.58 -3.73
C ALA A 56 17.98 12.23 -4.00
N GLY A 57 18.97 11.45 -4.46
CA GLY A 57 20.30 11.94 -4.82
C GLY A 57 20.39 12.45 -6.25
N ASP A 58 21.38 13.31 -6.52
CA ASP A 58 21.63 13.91 -7.85
C ASP A 58 22.59 13.07 -8.73
N THR A 59 22.88 11.82 -8.35
CA THR A 59 23.89 10.98 -9.02
C THR A 59 23.35 10.15 -10.16
N LEU A 60 22.02 10.06 -10.32
CA LEU A 60 21.37 9.23 -11.32
C LEU A 60 21.22 9.95 -12.65
N THR A 61 21.48 9.21 -13.74
CA THR A 61 21.05 9.69 -15.06
C THR A 61 19.52 9.66 -15.15
N PRO A 62 18.90 10.56 -15.93
CA PRO A 62 17.42 10.58 -16.07
C PRO A 62 16.82 9.24 -16.48
N ARG A 63 17.59 8.45 -17.25
CA ARG A 63 17.18 7.13 -17.70
C ARG A 63 17.15 6.12 -16.55
N VAL A 64 18.18 6.09 -15.70
CA VAL A 64 18.25 5.19 -14.56
C VAL A 64 17.21 5.57 -13.52
N ALA A 65 17.03 6.86 -13.25
CA ALA A 65 15.97 7.34 -12.38
C ALA A 65 14.60 6.85 -12.86
N LYS A 66 14.30 6.97 -14.16
CA LYS A 66 13.04 6.52 -14.72
C LYS A 66 12.82 5.00 -14.63
N VAL A 67 13.88 4.21 -14.80
CA VAL A 67 13.82 2.75 -14.61
C VAL A 67 13.50 2.39 -13.15
N LEU A 68 14.12 3.07 -12.19
CA LEU A 68 13.85 2.85 -10.77
C LEU A 68 12.44 3.28 -10.37
N GLU A 69 11.93 4.39 -10.90
CA GLU A 69 10.54 4.82 -10.71
C GLU A 69 9.55 3.76 -11.21
N VAL A 70 9.71 3.31 -12.46
CA VAL A 70 8.84 2.29 -13.07
C VAL A 70 8.85 1.00 -12.25
N ARG A 71 10.03 0.58 -11.78
CA ARG A 71 10.15 -0.59 -10.91
C ARG A 71 9.45 -0.38 -9.57
N GLN A 72 9.63 0.78 -8.94
CA GLN A 72 9.01 1.10 -7.65
C GLN A 72 7.49 1.10 -7.75
N GLU A 73 6.93 1.64 -8.82
CA GLU A 73 5.49 1.63 -9.10
C GLU A 73 4.95 0.21 -9.27
N ALA A 74 5.57 -0.58 -10.14
CA ALA A 74 5.12 -1.91 -10.47
C ALA A 74 5.38 -2.95 -9.35
N GLY A 75 6.40 -2.70 -8.51
CA GLY A 75 6.76 -3.55 -7.38
C GLY A 75 5.91 -3.33 -6.12
N LYS A 76 4.88 -2.47 -6.15
CA LYS A 76 4.03 -2.23 -4.97
C LYS A 76 3.29 -3.50 -4.57
N ALA A 77 3.56 -3.98 -3.36
CA ALA A 77 2.92 -5.17 -2.78
C ALA A 77 1.38 -5.07 -2.74
N SER A 78 0.84 -3.85 -2.67
CA SER A 78 -0.60 -3.60 -2.72
C SER A 78 -1.24 -4.04 -4.05
N ALA A 79 -0.50 -3.99 -5.16
CA ALA A 79 -1.01 -4.43 -6.45
C ALA A 79 -1.24 -5.96 -6.54
N ALA A 80 -0.51 -6.76 -5.75
CA ALA A 80 -0.74 -8.20 -5.67
C ALA A 80 -2.06 -8.55 -4.96
N LYS A 81 -2.59 -7.64 -4.13
CA LYS A 81 -3.84 -7.88 -3.41
C LYS A 81 -5.06 -8.00 -4.33
N PHE A 82 -5.03 -7.39 -5.51
CA PHE A 82 -6.13 -7.54 -6.49
C PHE A 82 -6.26 -8.99 -6.97
N ASP A 83 -5.14 -9.65 -7.24
CA ASP A 83 -5.13 -11.04 -7.70
C ASP A 83 -5.61 -11.96 -6.56
N VAL A 84 -5.16 -11.70 -5.33
CA VAL A 84 -5.60 -12.43 -4.14
C VAL A 84 -7.09 -12.22 -3.86
N MET A 85 -7.60 -10.98 -3.97
CA MET A 85 -9.03 -10.68 -3.81
C MET A 85 -9.88 -11.45 -4.82
N ALA A 86 -9.43 -11.49 -6.09
CA ALA A 86 -10.13 -12.23 -7.13
C ALA A 86 -10.16 -13.74 -6.88
N ALA A 87 -9.01 -14.30 -6.50
CA ALA A 87 -8.91 -15.75 -6.25
C ALA A 87 -9.69 -16.18 -5.00
N GLN A 88 -9.84 -15.29 -4.02
CA GLN A 88 -10.50 -15.59 -2.74
C GLN A 88 -12.00 -15.25 -2.75
N ALA A 89 -12.47 -14.40 -3.65
CA ALA A 89 -13.86 -14.00 -3.73
C ALA A 89 -14.73 -15.21 -4.09
N GLY A 90 -15.72 -15.51 -3.25
CA GLY A 90 -16.72 -16.54 -3.53
C GLY A 90 -17.68 -16.11 -4.66
N PRO A 91 -18.54 -17.02 -5.14
CA PRO A 91 -19.54 -16.71 -6.17
C PRO A 91 -20.49 -15.57 -5.78
N ASP A 92 -20.66 -15.33 -4.48
CA ASP A 92 -21.47 -14.25 -3.90
C ASP A 92 -20.65 -12.95 -3.70
N GLY A 93 -19.42 -12.88 -4.20
CA GLY A 93 -18.51 -11.73 -4.09
C GLY A 93 -17.91 -11.51 -2.71
N ARG A 94 -18.11 -12.42 -1.75
CA ARG A 94 -17.62 -12.28 -0.38
C ARG A 94 -16.25 -12.90 -0.20
N LEU A 95 -15.39 -12.18 0.54
CA LEU A 95 -14.12 -12.70 1.04
C LEU A 95 -14.32 -13.38 2.38
N ARG A 96 -13.84 -14.62 2.52
CA ARG A 96 -13.95 -15.43 3.74
C ARG A 96 -12.58 -15.91 4.18
N ASN A 97 -12.49 -16.40 5.44
CA ASN A 97 -11.27 -16.98 6.00
C ASN A 97 -10.06 -16.02 5.96
N MET A 98 -10.30 -14.70 6.13
CA MET A 98 -9.27 -13.67 6.06
C MET A 98 -8.44 -13.56 7.35
N TYR A 99 -8.86 -14.21 8.43
CA TYR A 99 -8.22 -14.11 9.74
C TYR A 99 -8.01 -15.48 10.37
N GLN A 100 -6.90 -15.62 11.06
CA GLN A 100 -6.58 -16.78 11.88
C GLN A 100 -6.52 -16.34 13.35
N TYR A 101 -7.33 -16.97 14.19
CA TYR A 101 -7.26 -16.80 15.64
C TYR A 101 -5.90 -17.25 16.16
N HIS A 102 -5.31 -16.47 17.07
CA HIS A 102 -4.01 -16.77 17.68
C HIS A 102 -2.91 -17.11 16.65
N GLY A 103 -2.93 -16.44 15.50
CA GLY A 103 -2.02 -16.74 14.39
C GLY A 103 -0.66 -16.06 14.48
N ALA A 104 -0.50 -15.11 15.41
CA ALA A 104 0.77 -14.44 15.70
C ALA A 104 1.41 -15.01 16.99
N ALA A 105 2.74 -14.91 17.12
CA ALA A 105 3.46 -15.37 18.31
C ALA A 105 2.99 -14.69 19.61
N THR A 106 2.46 -13.47 19.49
CA THR A 106 1.89 -12.67 20.61
C THR A 106 0.44 -13.05 20.94
N GLY A 107 -0.14 -14.08 20.32
CA GLY A 107 -1.54 -14.46 20.51
C GLY A 107 -2.56 -13.59 19.76
N ARG A 108 -2.13 -12.60 18.99
CA ARG A 108 -3.00 -11.74 18.18
C ARG A 108 -3.57 -12.49 16.98
N TRP A 109 -4.71 -12.03 16.47
CA TRP A 109 -5.22 -12.47 15.19
C TRP A 109 -4.22 -12.18 14.08
N ALA A 110 -3.96 -13.14 13.21
CA ALA A 110 -3.15 -12.95 12.01
C ALA A 110 -4.06 -12.81 10.78
N GLY A 111 -3.74 -11.83 9.94
CA GLY A 111 -4.39 -11.70 8.63
C GLY A 111 -3.91 -12.77 7.67
N ARG A 112 -4.84 -13.28 6.85
CA ARG A 112 -4.59 -14.22 5.78
C ARG A 112 -4.99 -13.62 4.44
N ALA A 113 -4.40 -14.12 3.36
CA ALA A 113 -4.70 -13.72 1.98
C ALA A 113 -4.65 -12.19 1.78
N VAL A 114 -5.81 -11.52 1.71
CA VAL A 114 -5.88 -10.06 1.45
C VAL A 114 -5.23 -9.23 2.56
N GLN A 115 -5.25 -9.70 3.81
CA GLN A 115 -4.68 -8.98 4.97
C GLN A 115 -5.20 -7.54 5.05
N THR A 116 -6.48 -7.36 5.33
CA THR A 116 -7.16 -6.06 5.32
C THR A 116 -6.54 -5.00 6.25
N HIS A 117 -5.92 -5.44 7.36
CA HIS A 117 -5.19 -4.55 8.28
C HIS A 117 -3.92 -3.92 7.67
N ASN A 118 -3.38 -4.52 6.59
CA ASN A 118 -2.21 -4.04 5.85
C ASN A 118 -2.57 -3.32 4.55
N LEU A 119 -3.79 -2.82 4.40
CA LEU A 119 -4.17 -1.98 3.28
C LEU A 119 -3.59 -0.57 3.44
N PRO A 120 -3.27 0.12 2.34
CA PRO A 120 -2.83 1.52 2.38
C PRO A 120 -3.79 2.38 3.21
N ARG A 121 -3.25 3.32 3.99
CA ARG A 121 -4.04 4.23 4.84
C ARG A 121 -4.30 5.56 4.15
N ASP A 122 -3.43 5.96 3.23
CA ASP A 122 -3.45 7.21 2.47
C ASP A 122 -4.45 7.14 1.31
N MET A 123 -5.74 7.10 1.62
CA MET A 123 -6.79 7.16 0.60
C MET A 123 -6.83 8.56 -0.03
N PRO A 124 -7.12 8.66 -1.34
CA PRO A 124 -7.43 9.94 -1.98
C PRO A 124 -8.70 10.55 -1.36
N PRO A 125 -8.95 11.86 -1.59
CA PRO A 125 -10.24 12.47 -1.30
C PRO A 125 -11.41 11.69 -1.94
N ALA A 126 -12.58 11.73 -1.33
CA ALA A 126 -13.73 10.92 -1.78
C ALA A 126 -14.10 11.16 -3.24
N GLU A 127 -14.03 12.43 -3.70
CA GLU A 127 -14.28 12.81 -5.09
C GLU A 127 -13.29 12.19 -6.08
N ASP A 128 -12.02 12.06 -5.68
CA ASP A 128 -11.00 11.43 -6.50
C ASP A 128 -11.15 9.92 -6.51
N VAL A 129 -11.55 9.31 -5.38
CA VAL A 129 -11.88 7.88 -5.33
C VAL A 129 -12.99 7.56 -6.34
N GLU A 130 -14.06 8.36 -6.39
CA GLU A 130 -15.16 8.15 -7.34
C GLU A 130 -14.68 8.27 -8.79
N LYS A 131 -13.89 9.29 -9.13
CA LYS A 131 -13.30 9.46 -10.46
C LYS A 131 -12.41 8.28 -10.85
N ILE A 132 -11.52 7.85 -9.94
CA ILE A 132 -10.64 6.70 -10.17
C ILE A 132 -11.46 5.43 -10.42
N LEU A 133 -12.48 5.16 -9.60
CA LEU A 133 -13.32 3.98 -9.77
C LEU A 133 -14.13 4.01 -11.06
N ASP A 134 -14.60 5.17 -11.50
CA ASP A 134 -15.31 5.36 -12.76
C ASP A 134 -14.38 5.08 -13.96
N LEU A 135 -13.19 5.65 -13.99
CA LEU A 135 -12.17 5.38 -15.02
C LEU A 135 -11.78 3.88 -15.05
N VAL A 136 -11.66 3.24 -13.89
CA VAL A 136 -11.40 1.81 -13.79
C VAL A 136 -12.53 0.98 -14.38
N ARG A 137 -13.81 1.33 -14.12
CA ARG A 137 -14.97 0.64 -14.71
C ARG A 137 -15.04 0.77 -16.21
N ARG A 138 -14.66 1.92 -16.75
CA ARG A 138 -14.62 2.18 -18.20
C ARG A 138 -13.39 1.59 -18.88
N GLY A 139 -12.37 1.17 -18.14
CA GLY A 139 -11.12 0.66 -18.71
C GLY A 139 -10.20 1.75 -19.26
N GLU A 140 -10.39 3.00 -18.86
CA GLU A 140 -9.66 4.17 -19.38
C GLU A 140 -8.30 4.35 -18.69
N HIS A 141 -7.36 3.47 -19.04
CA HIS A 141 -6.02 3.45 -18.45
C HIS A 141 -5.24 4.75 -18.68
N ASP A 142 -5.29 5.29 -19.90
CA ASP A 142 -4.48 6.45 -20.28
C ASP A 142 -5.01 7.73 -19.63
N ALA A 143 -6.34 7.85 -19.48
CA ALA A 143 -6.95 8.93 -18.71
C ALA A 143 -6.55 8.86 -17.23
N LEU A 144 -6.52 7.65 -16.67
CA LEU A 144 -6.10 7.43 -15.28
C LEU A 144 -4.63 7.84 -15.07
N ASP A 145 -3.75 7.47 -16.02
CA ASP A 145 -2.32 7.84 -15.99
C ASP A 145 -2.15 9.36 -16.12
N MET A 146 -2.89 10.00 -17.02
CA MET A 146 -2.81 11.44 -17.28
C MET A 146 -3.27 12.27 -16.05
N ILE A 147 -4.37 11.86 -15.40
CA ILE A 147 -5.00 12.65 -14.33
C ILE A 147 -4.34 12.38 -12.97
N PHE A 148 -4.03 11.12 -12.68
CA PHE A 148 -3.57 10.67 -11.35
C PHE A 148 -2.13 10.18 -11.32
N GLY A 149 -1.42 10.24 -12.45
CA GLY A 149 -0.08 9.68 -12.60
C GLY A 149 -0.12 8.16 -12.69
N SER A 150 0.60 7.46 -11.81
CA SER A 150 0.68 5.99 -11.87
C SER A 150 -0.67 5.32 -11.60
N PRO A 151 -1.26 4.60 -12.60
CA PRO A 151 -2.54 3.90 -12.44
C PRO A 151 -2.50 2.86 -11.32
N LEU A 152 -1.39 2.13 -11.17
CA LEU A 152 -1.23 1.17 -10.07
C LEU A 152 -1.25 1.85 -8.70
N THR A 153 -0.68 3.05 -8.60
CA THR A 153 -0.71 3.82 -7.36
C THR A 153 -2.12 4.30 -7.05
N ALA A 154 -2.78 4.91 -8.01
CA ALA A 154 -4.15 5.42 -7.86
C ALA A 154 -5.11 4.30 -7.42
N ILE A 155 -5.10 3.18 -8.14
CA ILE A 155 -5.96 2.04 -7.82
C ILE A 155 -5.60 1.42 -6.45
N SER A 156 -4.31 1.30 -6.12
CA SER A 156 -3.86 0.74 -4.84
C SER A 156 -4.32 1.58 -3.65
N ARG A 157 -4.34 2.89 -3.77
CA ARG A 157 -4.85 3.79 -2.73
C ARG A 157 -6.35 3.67 -2.53
N CYS A 158 -7.09 3.20 -3.55
CA CYS A 158 -8.54 2.95 -3.48
C CYS A 158 -8.91 1.54 -2.98
N LEU A 159 -7.94 0.69 -2.56
CA LEU A 159 -8.20 -0.71 -2.17
C LEU A 159 -9.29 -0.86 -1.10
N ARG A 160 -9.39 0.07 -0.15
CA ARG A 160 -10.43 0.04 0.90
C ARG A 160 -11.84 0.22 0.32
N SER A 161 -11.99 0.97 -0.77
CA SER A 161 -13.27 1.23 -1.42
C SER A 161 -13.85 0.01 -2.16
N PHE A 162 -13.07 -1.08 -2.31
CA PHE A 162 -13.58 -2.35 -2.86
C PHE A 162 -14.36 -3.17 -1.84
N PHE A 163 -14.27 -2.83 -0.55
CA PHE A 163 -15.06 -3.44 0.50
C PHE A 163 -16.36 -2.67 0.66
N VAL A 164 -17.45 -3.28 0.29
CA VAL A 164 -18.78 -2.65 0.34
C VAL A 164 -19.71 -3.48 1.22
N ALA A 165 -20.63 -2.78 1.90
CA ALA A 165 -21.71 -3.47 2.63
C ALA A 165 -22.72 -4.03 1.63
N PRO A 166 -23.35 -5.18 1.91
CA PRO A 166 -24.48 -5.64 1.14
C PRO A 166 -25.64 -4.62 1.20
N PRO A 167 -26.59 -4.66 0.25
CA PRO A 167 -27.75 -3.78 0.26
C PRO A 167 -28.47 -3.80 1.62
N GLY A 168 -28.79 -2.63 2.16
CA GLY A 168 -29.45 -2.45 3.45
C GLY A 168 -28.57 -2.72 4.68
N LYS A 169 -27.25 -2.85 4.50
CA LYS A 169 -26.27 -3.01 5.58
C LYS A 169 -25.24 -1.87 5.55
N LEU A 170 -24.54 -1.70 6.66
CA LEU A 170 -23.44 -0.74 6.81
C LEU A 170 -22.18 -1.50 7.24
N LEU A 171 -21.02 -0.99 6.84
CA LEU A 171 -19.74 -1.34 7.44
C LEU A 171 -19.49 -0.37 8.60
N VAL A 172 -19.30 -0.94 9.79
CA VAL A 172 -18.92 -0.17 10.98
C VAL A 172 -17.46 -0.50 11.28
N SER A 173 -16.64 0.53 11.44
CA SER A 173 -15.23 0.40 11.85
C SER A 173 -15.02 1.11 13.17
N GLY A 174 -14.36 0.46 14.11
CA GLY A 174 -13.97 1.03 15.39
C GLY A 174 -12.61 0.46 15.80
N ASP A 175 -11.83 1.31 16.48
CA ASP A 175 -10.53 0.93 17.03
C ASP A 175 -10.38 1.55 18.41
N PHE A 176 -9.70 0.85 19.30
CA PHE A 176 -9.40 1.37 20.63
C PHE A 176 -8.21 2.32 20.58
N ALA A 177 -8.43 3.58 20.90
CA ALA A 177 -7.36 4.55 20.96
C ALA A 177 -6.32 4.16 22.02
N ASN A 178 -5.09 3.89 21.58
CA ASN A 178 -3.94 3.67 22.46
C ASN A 178 -4.14 2.58 23.53
N VAL A 179 -4.79 1.47 23.18
CA VAL A 179 -5.15 0.41 24.15
C VAL A 179 -3.95 -0.18 24.88
N GLU A 180 -2.80 -0.31 24.21
CA GLU A 180 -1.57 -0.84 24.83
C GLU A 180 -1.01 0.14 25.87
N GLY A 181 -0.94 1.43 25.55
CA GLY A 181 -0.49 2.47 26.48
C GLY A 181 -1.40 2.62 27.71
N ARG A 182 -2.71 2.51 27.50
CA ARG A 182 -3.71 2.52 28.61
C ARG A 182 -3.56 1.28 29.51
N GLY A 183 -3.44 0.11 28.90
CA GLY A 183 -3.23 -1.14 29.66
C GLY A 183 -1.92 -1.12 30.43
N GLN A 184 -0.84 -0.63 29.83
CA GLN A 184 0.45 -0.49 30.50
C GLN A 184 0.38 0.49 31.68
N ALA A 185 -0.24 1.65 31.50
CA ALA A 185 -0.42 2.64 32.57
C ALA A 185 -1.24 2.07 33.74
N TRP A 186 -2.29 1.31 33.41
CA TRP A 186 -3.12 0.66 34.42
C TRP A 186 -2.35 -0.40 35.21
N PHE A 187 -1.59 -1.28 34.53
CA PHE A 187 -0.77 -2.30 35.18
C PHE A 187 0.35 -1.70 36.02
N ALA A 188 0.95 -0.59 35.57
CA ALA A 188 2.04 0.08 36.28
C ALA A 188 1.55 0.97 37.42
N GLY A 189 0.24 1.21 37.55
CA GLY A 189 -0.33 2.14 38.52
C GLY A 189 -0.03 3.62 38.23
N GLU A 190 0.26 3.97 36.97
CA GLU A 190 0.60 5.34 36.54
C GLU A 190 -0.66 6.20 36.39
N GLN A 191 -1.22 6.65 37.51
CA GLN A 191 -2.47 7.39 37.52
C GLN A 191 -2.45 8.64 36.64
N TRP A 192 -1.34 9.38 36.62
CA TRP A 192 -1.22 10.60 35.84
C TRP A 192 -1.43 10.32 34.30
N LYS A 193 -0.98 9.18 33.82
CA LYS A 193 -1.22 8.76 32.42
C LYS A 193 -2.68 8.41 32.18
N LEU A 194 -3.31 7.73 33.13
CA LEU A 194 -4.73 7.41 33.04
C LEU A 194 -5.59 8.69 33.03
N ASP A 195 -5.24 9.65 33.84
CA ASP A 195 -5.91 10.96 33.90
C ASP A 195 -5.70 11.74 32.60
N ALA A 196 -4.48 11.70 32.03
CA ALA A 196 -4.19 12.32 30.73
C ALA A 196 -4.98 11.66 29.59
N PHE A 197 -5.13 10.34 29.59
CA PHE A 197 -5.99 9.65 28.62
C PHE A 197 -7.45 10.06 28.76
N ALA A 198 -7.96 10.15 29.99
CA ALA A 198 -9.32 10.58 30.26
C ALA A 198 -9.56 12.04 29.83
N ALA A 199 -8.60 12.92 30.07
CA ALA A 199 -8.67 14.31 29.63
C ALA A 199 -8.69 14.43 28.09
N ALA A 200 -7.85 13.65 27.40
CA ALA A 200 -7.84 13.61 25.94
C ALA A 200 -9.16 13.07 25.36
N ASP A 201 -9.73 12.01 25.94
CA ASP A 201 -11.03 11.44 25.52
C ASP A 201 -12.16 12.46 25.64
N ASN A 202 -12.15 13.23 26.72
CA ASN A 202 -13.12 14.29 27.01
C ASN A 202 -12.81 15.62 26.30
N LYS A 203 -11.71 15.69 25.52
CA LYS A 203 -11.23 16.91 24.85
C LYS A 203 -10.98 18.07 25.84
N THR A 204 -10.59 17.78 27.06
CA THR A 204 -10.28 18.75 28.11
C THR A 204 -8.78 18.94 28.34
N GLY A 205 -7.94 18.16 27.64
CA GLY A 205 -6.49 18.25 27.70
C GLY A 205 -5.83 17.73 26.44
N PRO A 206 -4.51 17.94 26.30
CA PRO A 206 -3.73 17.45 25.17
C PRO A 206 -3.64 15.91 25.16
N GLY A 207 -3.37 15.35 23.99
CA GLY A 207 -3.07 13.93 23.85
C GLY A 207 -1.76 13.54 24.53
N LEU A 208 -1.61 12.28 24.94
CA LEU A 208 -0.41 11.83 25.64
C LEU A 208 0.88 12.05 24.84
N TYR A 209 0.81 11.95 23.50
CA TYR A 209 1.95 12.22 22.61
C TYR A 209 2.33 13.70 22.50
N GLU A 210 1.45 14.60 22.93
CA GLU A 210 1.73 16.03 22.99
C GLU A 210 2.37 16.43 24.33
N LEU A 211 2.29 15.52 25.31
CA LEU A 211 2.87 15.70 26.66
C LEU A 211 4.26 15.07 26.80
N ALA A 212 4.70 14.26 25.81
CA ALA A 212 5.99 13.58 25.80
C ALA A 212 7.01 14.34 24.96
#